data_b905be753679aedc3100e76d3face1d3
#
_entry.id   b905be753679aedc3100e76d3face1d3
#
_cell.length_a   1.000
_cell.length_b   1.000
_cell.length_c   1.000
_cell.angle_alpha   90.00
_cell.angle_beta   90.00
_cell.angle_gamma   90.00
#
_symmetry.space_group_name_H-M   'P 1'
#
loop_
_entity.id
_entity.type
_entity.pdbx_description
1 polymer ?
#
loop_
_entity_poly.entity_id
_entity_poly.type
_entity_poly.pdbx_seq_one_letter_code
_entity_poly.pdbx_strand_id
1 'polypeptide(L)'
;MASTRRSTSAAGVCARAAGESMSDRLRRYAEEGARRDEHPAITFRDGPTGRRAGLIGGPDVWEVAMWLDDLGPGDDRAAELAADGVVSRPQIDAVLAYRAAYPEEIEARIDLHRADTAAAEAR
;
A
#
# COMPACT_ATOMS: atom_id res chain seq x y z
N MET A 1 -36.65 -4.70 -9.17
CA MET A 1 -36.48 -5.42 -7.88
C MET A 1 -35.48 -6.56 -7.99
N ALA A 2 -35.63 -7.47 -8.92
CA ALA A 2 -34.69 -8.59 -9.10
C ALA A 2 -33.27 -8.15 -9.47
N SER A 3 -33.12 -7.12 -10.30
CA SER A 3 -31.80 -6.60 -10.67
C SER A 3 -31.07 -5.96 -9.49
N THR A 4 -31.79 -5.26 -8.61
CA THR A 4 -31.22 -4.65 -7.41
C THR A 4 -30.71 -5.72 -6.44
N ARG A 5 -31.48 -6.78 -6.24
CA ARG A 5 -31.06 -7.92 -5.41
C ARG A 5 -29.83 -8.61 -5.98
N ARG A 6 -29.80 -8.79 -7.28
CA ARG A 6 -28.67 -9.42 -7.96
C ARG A 6 -27.39 -8.62 -7.80
N SER A 7 -27.47 -7.30 -7.94
CA SER A 7 -26.35 -6.39 -7.75
C SER A 7 -25.83 -6.45 -6.30
N THR A 8 -26.73 -6.43 -5.33
CA THR A 8 -26.39 -6.54 -3.91
C THR A 8 -25.75 -7.89 -3.59
N SER A 9 -26.29 -8.98 -4.15
CA SER A 9 -25.74 -10.31 -4.01
C SER A 9 -24.32 -10.43 -4.55
N ALA A 10 -24.08 -9.89 -5.73
CA ALA A 10 -22.75 -9.92 -6.34
C ALA A 10 -21.72 -9.16 -5.49
N ALA A 11 -22.09 -7.98 -5.00
CA ALA A 11 -21.24 -7.20 -4.11
C ALA A 11 -20.98 -7.93 -2.79
N GLY A 12 -22.01 -8.56 -2.22
CA GLY A 12 -21.88 -9.36 -1.01
C GLY A 12 -20.97 -10.58 -1.19
N VAL A 13 -21.06 -11.25 -2.33
CA VAL A 13 -20.21 -12.39 -2.66
C VAL A 13 -18.74 -11.95 -2.77
N CYS A 14 -18.47 -10.83 -3.43
CA CYS A 14 -17.11 -10.29 -3.54
C CYS A 14 -16.56 -9.91 -2.16
N ALA A 15 -17.37 -9.26 -1.32
CA ALA A 15 -16.95 -8.88 0.04
C ALA A 15 -16.64 -10.12 0.89
N ARG A 16 -17.47 -11.16 0.80
CA ARG A 16 -17.25 -12.41 1.53
C ARG A 16 -15.99 -13.13 1.06
N ALA A 17 -15.74 -13.14 -0.25
CA ALA A 17 -14.52 -13.75 -0.80
C ALA A 17 -13.26 -13.00 -0.34
N ALA A 18 -13.35 -11.69 -0.10
CA ALA A 18 -12.27 -10.89 0.44
C ALA A 18 -12.17 -10.97 1.97
N GLY A 19 -13.08 -11.69 2.63
CA GLY A 19 -13.09 -11.84 4.08
C GLY A 19 -13.64 -10.62 4.82
N GLU A 20 -14.43 -9.78 4.16
CA GLU A 20 -15.03 -8.59 4.78
C GLU A 20 -16.51 -8.46 4.46
N SER A 21 -17.25 -7.80 5.37
CA SER A 21 -18.66 -7.47 5.16
C SER A 21 -18.80 -6.26 4.23
N MET A 22 -20.03 -6.01 3.76
CA MET A 22 -20.32 -4.82 2.96
C MET A 22 -20.05 -3.54 3.76
N SER A 23 -20.41 -3.51 5.04
CA SER A 23 -20.17 -2.37 5.93
C SER A 23 -18.68 -2.10 6.09
N ASP A 24 -17.88 -3.15 6.27
CA ASP A 24 -16.42 -3.03 6.37
C ASP A 24 -15.83 -2.50 5.08
N ARG A 25 -16.33 -2.97 3.95
CA ARG A 25 -15.88 -2.52 2.63
C ARG A 25 -16.16 -1.03 2.41
N LEU A 26 -17.37 -0.58 2.77
CA LEU A 26 -17.72 0.83 2.66
C LEU A 26 -16.86 1.71 3.56
N ARG A 27 -16.62 1.24 4.78
CA ARG A 27 -15.74 1.95 5.72
C ARG A 27 -14.33 2.06 5.16
N ARG A 28 -13.81 0.98 4.61
CA ARG A 28 -12.49 0.98 3.97
C ARG A 28 -12.42 1.99 2.83
N TYR A 29 -13.42 2.03 1.95
CA TYR A 29 -13.43 2.98 0.84
C TYR A 29 -13.46 4.42 1.34
N ALA A 30 -14.19 4.70 2.42
CA ALA A 30 -14.23 6.03 3.02
C ALA A 30 -12.86 6.41 3.59
N GLU A 31 -12.20 5.51 4.29
CA GLU A 31 -10.86 5.73 4.85
C GLU A 31 -9.83 5.95 3.74
N GLU A 32 -9.84 5.10 2.71
CA GLU A 32 -8.93 5.22 1.58
C GLU A 32 -9.15 6.53 0.82
N GLY A 33 -10.41 6.94 0.65
CA GLY A 33 -10.75 8.21 0.03
C GLY A 33 -10.17 9.40 0.79
N ALA A 34 -10.31 9.40 2.11
CA ALA A 34 -9.75 10.44 2.96
C ALA A 34 -8.20 10.48 2.87
N ARG A 35 -7.56 9.30 2.89
CA ARG A 35 -6.11 9.22 2.77
C ARG A 35 -5.61 9.70 1.41
N ARG A 36 -6.35 9.40 0.34
CA ARG A 36 -6.01 9.86 -1.01
C ARG A 36 -6.16 11.37 -1.17
N ASP A 37 -7.10 11.97 -0.45
CA ASP A 37 -7.23 13.43 -0.43
C ASP A 37 -6.01 14.09 0.22
N GLU A 38 -5.48 13.50 1.30
CA GLU A 38 -4.28 14.00 1.99
C GLU A 38 -2.98 13.63 1.26
N HIS A 39 -2.99 12.52 0.54
CA HIS A 39 -1.82 11.97 -0.16
C HIS A 39 -2.19 11.67 -1.61
N PRO A 40 -2.27 12.70 -2.49
CA PRO A 40 -2.78 12.52 -3.86
C PRO A 40 -1.97 11.58 -4.75
N ALA A 41 -0.70 11.36 -4.44
CA ALA A 41 0.14 10.43 -5.21
C ALA A 41 -0.07 8.97 -4.82
N ILE A 42 -0.88 8.71 -3.79
CA ILE A 42 -1.10 7.38 -3.24
C ILE A 42 -2.41 6.80 -3.74
N THR A 43 -2.41 5.51 -4.04
CA THR A 43 -3.59 4.70 -4.33
C THR A 43 -3.56 3.43 -3.50
N PHE A 44 -4.63 2.65 -3.55
CA PHE A 44 -4.71 1.39 -2.82
C PHE A 44 -4.96 0.25 -3.79
N ARG A 45 -4.28 -0.87 -3.57
CA ARG A 45 -4.30 -2.04 -4.46
C ARG A 45 -4.49 -3.31 -3.67
N ASP A 46 -5.21 -4.26 -4.26
CA ASP A 46 -5.29 -5.62 -3.73
C ASP A 46 -4.10 -6.44 -4.21
N GLY A 47 -3.70 -7.41 -3.42
CA GLY A 47 -2.64 -8.33 -3.79
C GLY A 47 -2.68 -9.60 -2.93
N PRO A 48 -1.77 -10.56 -3.18
CA PRO A 48 -1.76 -11.84 -2.45
C PRO A 48 -1.67 -11.69 -0.93
N THR A 49 -1.04 -10.61 -0.47
CA THR A 49 -0.86 -10.33 0.96
C THR A 49 -1.86 -9.30 1.49
N GLY A 50 -2.91 -9.00 0.73
CA GLY A 50 -3.98 -8.09 1.14
C GLY A 50 -3.91 -6.72 0.48
N ARG A 51 -4.74 -5.81 0.98
CA ARG A 51 -4.85 -4.44 0.49
C ARG A 51 -3.68 -3.59 0.97
N ARG A 52 -3.11 -2.78 0.09
CA ARG A 52 -1.91 -2.00 0.43
C ARG A 52 -1.84 -0.69 -0.32
N ALA A 53 -1.17 0.29 0.26
CA ALA A 53 -0.90 1.58 -0.34
C ALA A 53 0.21 1.45 -1.40
N GLY A 54 0.03 2.14 -2.51
CA GLY A 54 1.01 2.19 -3.59
C GLY A 54 1.08 3.56 -4.21
N LEU A 55 2.15 3.82 -4.94
CA LEU A 55 2.26 5.03 -5.76
C LEU A 55 1.43 4.84 -7.03
N ILE A 56 0.73 5.88 -7.43
CA ILE A 56 0.00 5.85 -8.71
C ILE A 56 1.02 5.62 -9.83
N GLY A 57 0.85 4.52 -10.57
CA GLY A 57 1.75 4.16 -11.65
C GLY A 57 3.14 3.74 -11.22
N GLY A 58 3.35 3.40 -9.97
CA GLY A 58 4.64 3.04 -9.42
C GLY A 58 4.59 1.90 -8.41
N PRO A 59 5.72 1.64 -7.71
CA PRO A 59 5.79 0.60 -6.70
C PRO A 59 4.91 0.86 -5.49
N ASP A 60 4.77 -0.15 -4.64
CA ASP A 60 4.10 0.00 -3.35
C ASP A 60 4.90 0.92 -2.43
N VAL A 61 4.20 1.63 -1.55
CA VAL A 61 4.83 2.56 -0.60
C VAL A 61 5.87 1.83 0.27
N TRP A 62 5.52 0.65 0.79
CA TRP A 62 6.43 -0.11 1.65
C TRP A 62 7.71 -0.54 0.93
N GLU A 63 7.63 -0.82 -0.38
CA GLU A 63 8.81 -1.19 -1.18
C GLU A 63 9.80 -0.03 -1.25
N VAL A 64 9.31 1.15 -1.58
CA VAL A 64 10.16 2.35 -1.66
C VAL A 64 10.74 2.68 -0.29
N ALA A 65 9.93 2.59 0.76
CA ALA A 65 10.37 2.81 2.14
C ALA A 65 11.49 1.84 2.52
N MET A 66 11.35 0.56 2.16
CA MET A 66 12.37 -0.46 2.42
C MET A 66 13.66 -0.15 1.66
N TRP A 67 13.57 0.26 0.41
CA TRP A 67 14.76 0.62 -0.37
C TRP A 67 15.50 1.80 0.25
N LEU A 68 14.76 2.80 0.77
CA LEU A 68 15.37 3.93 1.48
C LEU A 68 16.08 3.46 2.76
N ASP A 69 15.47 2.53 3.50
CA ASP A 69 16.08 1.97 4.71
C ASP A 69 17.36 1.19 4.38
N ASP A 70 17.37 0.47 3.26
CA ASP A 70 18.52 -0.33 2.82
C ASP A 70 19.72 0.54 2.42
N LEU A 71 19.50 1.79 2.03
CA LEU A 71 20.57 2.75 1.76
C LEU A 71 21.24 3.25 3.05
N GLY A 72 20.63 2.95 4.20
CA GLY A 72 21.17 3.36 5.49
C GLY A 72 20.86 4.82 5.83
N PRO A 73 21.39 5.30 6.97
CA PRO A 73 21.17 6.67 7.39
C PRO A 73 21.94 7.65 6.48
N GLY A 74 21.34 8.81 6.22
CA GLY A 74 21.97 9.86 5.44
C GLY A 74 20.93 10.79 4.85
N ASP A 75 21.30 12.06 4.73
CA ASP A 75 20.38 13.08 4.21
C ASP A 75 20.18 12.95 2.70
N ASP A 76 21.12 12.29 1.99
CA ASP A 76 21.11 12.18 0.53
C ASP A 76 20.50 10.89 0.00
N ARG A 77 19.99 10.02 0.88
CA ARG A 77 19.42 8.72 0.46
C ARG A 77 18.28 8.86 -0.54
N ALA A 78 17.44 9.89 -0.38
CA ALA A 78 16.35 10.15 -1.32
C ALA A 78 16.87 10.53 -2.71
N ALA A 79 17.95 11.32 -2.77
CA ALA A 79 18.60 11.68 -4.03
C ALA A 79 19.26 10.46 -4.68
N GLU A 80 19.90 9.59 -3.89
CA GLU A 80 20.49 8.35 -4.39
C GLU A 80 19.44 7.45 -5.02
N LEU A 81 18.30 7.26 -4.34
CA LEU A 81 17.22 6.42 -4.86
C LEU A 81 16.62 7.03 -6.13
N ALA A 82 16.42 8.34 -6.15
CA ALA A 82 15.89 9.04 -7.34
C ALA A 82 16.83 8.88 -8.55
N ALA A 83 18.13 8.82 -8.32
CA ALA A 83 19.13 8.65 -9.39
C ALA A 83 19.00 7.31 -10.09
N ASP A 84 18.48 6.27 -9.44
CA ASP A 84 18.25 4.96 -10.05
C ASP A 84 17.13 4.99 -11.11
N GLY A 85 16.27 5.99 -11.10
CA GLY A 85 15.26 6.19 -12.12
C GLY A 85 13.99 5.36 -11.97
N VAL A 86 13.90 4.50 -10.96
CA VAL A 86 12.70 3.69 -10.70
C VAL A 86 11.57 4.56 -10.14
N VAL A 87 11.91 5.48 -9.25
CA VAL A 87 10.99 6.45 -8.66
C VAL A 87 11.58 7.85 -8.75
N SER A 88 10.70 8.83 -8.92
CA SER A 88 11.11 10.24 -8.96
C SER A 88 11.23 10.81 -7.55
N ARG A 89 11.89 11.95 -7.41
CA ARG A 89 11.97 12.63 -6.11
C ARG A 89 10.60 12.98 -5.54
N PRO A 90 9.64 13.53 -6.32
CA PRO A 90 8.29 13.77 -5.80
C PRO A 90 7.59 12.49 -5.31
N GLN A 91 7.80 11.36 -5.97
CA GLN A 91 7.26 10.08 -5.53
C GLN A 91 7.88 9.64 -4.19
N ILE A 92 9.19 9.81 -4.04
CA ILE A 92 9.88 9.51 -2.78
C ILE A 92 9.36 10.40 -1.66
N ASP A 93 9.17 11.69 -1.92
CA ASP A 93 8.62 12.62 -0.94
C ASP A 93 7.21 12.22 -0.52
N ALA A 94 6.40 11.74 -1.47
CA ALA A 94 5.06 11.23 -1.19
C ALA A 94 5.10 9.98 -0.29
N VAL A 95 6.05 9.08 -0.52
CA VAL A 95 6.26 7.89 0.32
C VAL A 95 6.65 8.29 1.73
N LEU A 96 7.59 9.22 1.87
CA LEU A 96 8.03 9.70 3.18
C LEU A 96 6.90 10.34 3.97
N ALA A 97 6.08 11.14 3.30
CA ALA A 97 4.91 11.78 3.93
C ALA A 97 3.87 10.75 4.38
N TYR A 98 3.58 9.76 3.54
CA TYR A 98 2.64 8.69 3.87
C TYR A 98 3.16 7.83 5.03
N ARG A 99 4.45 7.45 5.00
CA ARG A 99 5.08 6.67 6.08
C ARG A 99 5.05 7.43 7.40
N ALA A 100 5.27 8.74 7.37
CA ALA A 100 5.20 9.57 8.58
C ALA A 100 3.80 9.58 9.17
N ALA A 101 2.76 9.55 8.33
CA ALA A 101 1.38 9.51 8.78
C ALA A 101 0.93 8.12 9.25
N TYR A 102 1.43 7.05 8.62
CA TYR A 102 1.02 5.67 8.87
C TYR A 102 2.23 4.74 9.06
N PRO A 103 3.10 5.02 10.05
CA PRO A 103 4.36 4.28 10.19
C PRO A 103 4.17 2.79 10.49
N GLU A 104 3.20 2.45 11.33
CA GLU A 104 2.95 1.06 11.74
C GLU A 104 2.49 0.19 10.57
N GLU A 105 1.66 0.74 9.69
CA GLU A 105 1.19 0.05 8.49
C GLU A 105 2.36 -0.29 7.55
N ILE A 106 3.25 0.64 7.33
CA ILE A 106 4.39 0.46 6.44
C ILE A 106 5.43 -0.48 7.05
N GLU A 107 5.74 -0.32 8.34
CA GLU A 107 6.65 -1.22 9.04
C GLU A 107 6.16 -2.66 9.03
N ALA A 108 4.86 -2.88 9.23
CA ALA A 108 4.27 -4.23 9.19
C ALA A 108 4.48 -4.90 7.83
N ARG A 109 4.36 -4.16 6.74
CA ARG A 109 4.59 -4.68 5.38
C ARG A 109 6.06 -5.00 5.13
N ILE A 110 6.96 -4.15 5.58
CA ILE A 110 8.39 -4.39 5.47
C ILE A 110 8.78 -5.64 6.26
N ASP A 111 8.30 -5.75 7.50
CA ASP A 111 8.59 -6.89 8.35
C ASP A 111 8.07 -8.21 7.76
N LEU A 112 6.87 -8.19 7.20
CA LEU A 112 6.28 -9.35 6.54
C LEU A 112 7.14 -9.78 5.36
N HIS A 113 7.57 -8.86 4.52
CA HIS A 113 8.43 -9.15 3.37
C HIS A 113 9.77 -9.72 3.81
N ARG A 114 10.41 -9.14 4.82
CA ARG A 114 11.70 -9.63 5.32
C ARG A 114 11.57 -11.01 5.93
N ALA A 115 10.48 -11.30 6.64
CA ALA A 115 10.21 -12.62 7.19
C ALA A 115 10.00 -13.66 6.08
N ASP A 116 9.25 -13.33 5.04
CA ASP A 116 9.01 -14.23 3.89
C ASP A 116 10.31 -14.50 3.13
N THR A 117 11.14 -13.49 2.94
CA THR A 117 12.44 -13.63 2.28
C THR A 117 13.37 -14.52 3.11
N ALA A 118 13.45 -14.32 4.41
CA ALA A 118 14.25 -15.15 5.30
C ALA A 118 13.79 -16.61 5.29
N ALA A 119 12.48 -16.85 5.29
CA ALA A 119 11.91 -18.20 5.23
C ALA A 119 12.24 -18.87 3.89
N ALA A 120 12.21 -18.14 2.78
CA ALA A 120 12.56 -18.67 1.46
C ALA A 120 14.05 -19.01 1.38
N GLU A 121 14.92 -18.20 1.95
CA GLU A 121 16.36 -18.43 1.98
C GLU A 121 16.75 -19.62 2.85
N ALA A 122 15.96 -19.92 3.88
CA ALA A 122 16.20 -21.01 4.82
C ALA A 122 15.82 -22.40 4.24
N ARG A 123 15.14 -22.45 3.09
CA ARG A 123 14.69 -23.71 2.47
C ARG A 123 15.79 -24.42 1.68
#